data_4530c9e76026afb519dee6ca749bba88
#
_entry.id   4530c9e76026afb519dee6ca749bba88
#
_cell.length_a   1.000
_cell.length_b   1.000
_cell.length_c   1.000
_cell.angle_alpha   90.00
_cell.angle_beta   90.00
_cell.angle_gamma   90.00
#
_symmetry.space_group_name_H-M   'P 1'
#
loop_
_entity.id
_entity.type
_entity.pdbx_description
1 polymer ?
#
loop_
_entity_poly.entity_id
_entity_poly.type
_entity_poly.pdbx_seq_one_letter_code
_entity_poly.pdbx_strand_id
1 'polypeptide(L)'
;MKTRNEIEQALLHDPFDAGLRAEYAELLLAEANGEAALSQFELLCKQNPQHARGHVGAARALLLLERRADALTRYAKARSMPGFESDAELEKLDSQARRTATPNLRVVADNVSNVVPIQKVPEERIRFSSIVGMDDLKKTIRIKIIEPFVNPGLFQRFRKQAGGGILLYGPPGCGKTMIARAVANECNAEFMSVGISDVLNMWIGESERHLAAIFDKARSQAPCVLFFDELDALAYSRSKASSEHTRTVVNEFLSQLDGVGKDNKSLLILAATNMPWDVDPAMKRPGRFSRQIFVPPPDPEARAKMLEVKLTGVPCESLDLASIVQRTNHFSGADIDGLIELAKESALEDNVLNGRERALNQGDFESALAIVQPTTQEWLRTARNLVKYAGDDGSYRDVEAYLKKTKMI
;
A
#
# COMPACT_ATOMS: atom_id res chain seq x y z
N MET A 1 30.21 18.37 -35.87
CA MET A 1 28.94 18.07 -35.16
C MET A 1 27.89 17.79 -36.20
N LYS A 2 27.18 16.68 -36.08
CA LYS A 2 26.06 16.37 -36.99
C LYS A 2 24.93 17.37 -36.73
N THR A 3 24.24 17.76 -37.80
CA THR A 3 23.06 18.62 -37.65
C THR A 3 21.89 17.81 -37.01
N ARG A 4 20.93 18.51 -36.43
CA ARG A 4 19.73 17.88 -35.82
C ARG A 4 19.03 16.93 -36.80
N ASN A 5 18.82 17.35 -38.04
CA ASN A 5 18.19 16.53 -39.09
C ASN A 5 19.01 15.27 -39.43
N GLU A 6 20.33 15.36 -39.43
CA GLU A 6 21.20 14.20 -39.67
C GLU A 6 21.14 13.17 -38.53
N ILE A 7 21.00 13.63 -37.27
CA ILE A 7 20.87 12.75 -36.12
C ILE A 7 19.46 12.11 -36.11
N GLU A 8 18.42 12.88 -36.40
CA GLU A 8 17.05 12.36 -36.50
C GLU A 8 16.92 11.29 -37.57
N GLN A 9 17.49 11.51 -38.77
CA GLN A 9 17.51 10.52 -39.84
C GLN A 9 18.32 9.27 -39.45
N ALA A 10 19.44 9.45 -38.80
CA ALA A 10 20.24 8.30 -38.32
C ALA A 10 19.48 7.47 -37.26
N LEU A 11 18.75 8.12 -36.36
CA LEU A 11 17.91 7.43 -35.36
C LEU A 11 16.68 6.74 -35.95
N LEU A 12 16.21 7.18 -37.15
CA LEU A 12 15.19 6.45 -37.89
C LEU A 12 15.73 5.14 -38.51
N HIS A 13 17.03 5.09 -38.86
CA HIS A 13 17.67 3.88 -39.35
C HIS A 13 18.08 2.93 -38.23
N ASP A 14 18.58 3.47 -37.09
CA ASP A 14 18.90 2.67 -35.88
C ASP A 14 18.31 3.34 -34.66
N PRO A 15 17.05 2.99 -34.30
CA PRO A 15 16.37 3.53 -33.13
C PRO A 15 16.97 3.12 -31.78
N PHE A 16 17.90 2.15 -31.76
CA PHE A 16 18.49 1.63 -30.54
C PHE A 16 19.94 2.11 -30.30
N ASP A 17 20.49 2.94 -31.19
CA ASP A 17 21.81 3.53 -30.97
C ASP A 17 21.79 4.51 -29.78
N ALA A 18 22.35 4.05 -28.66
CA ALA A 18 22.42 4.80 -27.40
C ALA A 18 23.31 6.05 -27.51
N GLY A 19 24.37 6.01 -28.35
CA GLY A 19 25.28 7.13 -28.57
C GLY A 19 24.59 8.27 -29.31
N LEU A 20 23.94 7.97 -30.45
CA LEU A 20 23.18 8.94 -31.24
C LEU A 20 22.01 9.52 -30.45
N ARG A 21 21.34 8.71 -29.64
CA ARG A 21 20.26 9.17 -28.79
C ARG A 21 20.73 10.13 -27.70
N ALA A 22 21.89 9.85 -27.10
CA ALA A 22 22.51 10.75 -26.12
C ALA A 22 22.90 12.10 -26.78
N GLU A 23 23.53 12.08 -27.96
CA GLU A 23 23.87 13.30 -28.74
C GLU A 23 22.62 14.12 -29.08
N TYR A 24 21.54 13.46 -29.51
CA TYR A 24 20.27 14.11 -29.80
C TYR A 24 19.64 14.77 -28.57
N ALA A 25 19.63 14.06 -27.45
CA ALA A 25 19.10 14.57 -26.20
C ALA A 25 19.88 15.78 -25.66
N GLU A 26 21.21 15.77 -25.78
CA GLU A 26 22.08 16.92 -25.41
C GLU A 26 21.84 18.13 -26.32
N LEU A 27 21.59 17.90 -27.60
CA LEU A 27 21.28 18.96 -28.55
C LEU A 27 19.93 19.63 -28.22
N LEU A 28 18.91 18.83 -27.86
CA LEU A 28 17.62 19.34 -27.42
C LEU A 28 17.73 20.13 -26.11
N LEU A 29 18.61 19.72 -25.18
CA LEU A 29 18.93 20.48 -23.98
C LEU A 29 19.55 21.83 -24.30
N ALA A 30 20.49 21.87 -25.26
CA ALA A 30 21.12 23.11 -25.70
C ALA A 30 20.13 24.07 -26.36
N GLU A 31 19.09 23.54 -27.04
CA GLU A 31 17.97 24.30 -27.62
C GLU A 31 16.91 24.73 -26.57
N ALA A 32 17.17 24.47 -25.27
CA ALA A 32 16.23 24.70 -24.15
C ALA A 32 14.88 23.99 -24.29
N ASN A 33 14.81 22.91 -25.07
CA ASN A 33 13.61 22.07 -25.17
C ASN A 33 13.60 20.96 -24.13
N GLY A 34 13.25 21.32 -22.89
CA GLY A 34 13.33 20.43 -21.73
C GLY A 34 12.46 19.19 -21.84
N GLU A 35 11.23 19.28 -22.38
CA GLU A 35 10.32 18.13 -22.49
C GLU A 35 10.83 17.09 -23.49
N ALA A 36 11.24 17.54 -24.67
CA ALA A 36 11.76 16.66 -25.70
C ALA A 36 13.09 16.03 -25.26
N ALA A 37 13.97 16.79 -24.63
CA ALA A 37 15.22 16.29 -24.05
C ALA A 37 14.96 15.23 -22.98
N LEU A 38 14.04 15.49 -22.05
CA LEU A 38 13.66 14.55 -21.00
C LEU A 38 13.19 13.21 -21.57
N SER A 39 12.31 13.27 -22.59
CA SER A 39 11.80 12.07 -23.25
C SER A 39 12.92 11.22 -23.87
N GLN A 40 13.91 11.85 -24.52
CA GLN A 40 15.04 11.11 -25.12
C GLN A 40 15.98 10.51 -24.04
N PHE A 41 16.26 11.24 -22.96
CA PHE A 41 17.05 10.71 -21.85
C PHE A 41 16.32 9.59 -21.12
N GLU A 42 15.00 9.66 -20.99
CA GLU A 42 14.22 8.56 -20.39
C GLU A 42 14.26 7.30 -21.25
N LEU A 43 14.15 7.45 -22.58
CA LEU A 43 14.31 6.32 -23.51
C LEU A 43 15.72 5.70 -23.39
N LEU A 44 16.76 6.55 -23.33
CA LEU A 44 18.13 6.10 -23.13
C LEU A 44 18.31 5.32 -21.81
N CYS A 45 17.73 5.82 -20.71
CA CYS A 45 17.76 5.16 -19.42
C CYS A 45 16.93 3.87 -19.39
N LYS A 46 15.88 3.75 -20.20
CA LYS A 46 15.10 2.51 -20.38
C LYS A 46 15.91 1.46 -21.14
N GLN A 47 16.65 1.85 -22.19
CA GLN A 47 17.51 0.97 -22.96
C GLN A 47 18.74 0.52 -22.15
N ASN A 48 19.30 1.42 -21.35
CA ASN A 48 20.45 1.15 -20.50
C ASN A 48 20.25 1.75 -19.10
N PRO A 49 19.68 1.01 -18.15
CA PRO A 49 19.38 1.49 -16.79
C PRO A 49 20.60 1.96 -15.97
N GLN A 50 21.81 1.54 -16.34
CA GLN A 50 23.06 1.92 -15.67
C GLN A 50 23.79 3.08 -16.39
N HIS A 51 23.15 3.75 -17.34
CA HIS A 51 23.75 4.84 -18.11
C HIS A 51 23.80 6.14 -17.32
N ALA A 52 24.88 6.39 -16.56
CA ALA A 52 25.02 7.54 -15.66
C ALA A 52 24.75 8.89 -16.38
N ARG A 53 25.34 9.12 -17.56
CA ARG A 53 25.11 10.34 -18.36
C ARG A 53 23.64 10.55 -18.73
N GLY A 54 22.90 9.47 -19.02
CA GLY A 54 21.46 9.56 -19.32
C GLY A 54 20.67 10.07 -18.11
N HIS A 55 21.00 9.59 -16.92
CA HIS A 55 20.36 10.06 -15.69
C HIS A 55 20.74 11.50 -15.32
N VAL A 56 21.98 11.93 -15.56
CA VAL A 56 22.42 13.33 -15.37
C VAL A 56 21.73 14.24 -16.37
N GLY A 57 21.66 13.86 -17.64
CA GLY A 57 20.96 14.62 -18.68
C GLY A 57 19.46 14.75 -18.41
N ALA A 58 18.81 13.69 -17.94
CA ALA A 58 17.41 13.75 -17.50
C ALA A 58 17.22 14.70 -16.30
N ALA A 59 18.17 14.72 -15.35
CA ALA A 59 18.12 15.67 -14.23
C ALA A 59 18.26 17.12 -14.69
N ARG A 60 19.13 17.41 -15.69
CA ARG A 60 19.25 18.74 -16.30
C ARG A 60 17.98 19.15 -17.03
N ALA A 61 17.37 18.24 -17.77
CA ALA A 61 16.09 18.48 -18.46
C ALA A 61 14.97 18.81 -17.43
N LEU A 62 14.90 18.08 -16.33
CA LEU A 62 13.95 18.36 -15.24
C LEU A 62 14.22 19.71 -14.56
N LEU A 63 15.46 20.13 -14.49
CA LEU A 63 15.81 21.44 -13.95
C LEU A 63 15.34 22.58 -14.87
N LEU A 64 15.47 22.42 -16.19
CA LEU A 64 14.91 23.36 -17.18
C LEU A 64 13.38 23.46 -17.10
N LEU A 65 12.71 22.37 -16.68
CA LEU A 65 11.26 22.31 -16.48
C LEU A 65 10.83 22.79 -15.09
N GLU A 66 11.73 23.38 -14.31
CA GLU A 66 11.53 23.86 -12.93
C GLU A 66 11.15 22.75 -11.92
N ARG A 67 11.28 21.48 -12.29
CA ARG A 67 10.98 20.30 -11.46
C ARG A 67 12.18 19.93 -10.59
N ARG A 68 12.55 20.81 -9.65
CA ARG A 68 13.77 20.70 -8.84
C ARG A 68 13.85 19.44 -7.98
N ALA A 69 12.74 19.00 -7.38
CA ALA A 69 12.72 17.81 -6.54
C ALA A 69 13.01 16.53 -7.33
N ASP A 70 12.40 16.41 -8.51
CA ASP A 70 12.61 15.27 -9.41
C ASP A 70 14.03 15.27 -9.99
N ALA A 71 14.58 16.44 -10.31
CA ALA A 71 15.95 16.62 -10.77
C ALA A 71 16.96 16.10 -9.74
N LEU A 72 16.80 16.48 -8.46
CA LEU A 72 17.67 16.01 -7.38
C LEU A 72 17.57 14.50 -7.14
N THR A 73 16.37 13.93 -7.23
CA THR A 73 16.15 12.49 -7.09
C THR A 73 16.87 11.71 -8.21
N ARG A 74 16.76 12.21 -9.46
CA ARG A 74 17.45 11.61 -10.63
C ARG A 74 18.97 11.73 -10.50
N TYR A 75 19.45 12.88 -10.05
CA TYR A 75 20.87 13.13 -9.88
C TYR A 75 21.50 12.26 -8.78
N ALA A 76 20.79 12.11 -7.66
CA ALA A 76 21.19 11.19 -6.59
C ALA A 76 21.31 9.74 -7.08
N LYS A 77 20.39 9.30 -7.96
CA LYS A 77 20.44 7.99 -8.60
C LYS A 77 21.65 7.84 -9.53
N ALA A 78 21.97 8.86 -10.34
CA ALA A 78 23.12 8.86 -11.24
C ALA A 78 24.44 8.74 -10.47
N ARG A 79 24.55 9.37 -9.29
CA ARG A 79 25.76 9.36 -8.46
C ARG A 79 26.19 7.96 -8.01
N SER A 80 25.28 7.03 -7.90
CA SER A 80 25.56 5.64 -7.51
C SER A 80 25.97 4.73 -8.69
N MET A 81 26.07 5.28 -9.91
CA MET A 81 26.33 4.49 -11.12
C MET A 81 27.78 4.58 -11.58
N PRO A 82 28.31 3.53 -12.22
CA PRO A 82 29.65 3.57 -12.83
C PRO A 82 29.69 4.61 -13.96
N GLY A 83 30.79 5.35 -14.05
CA GLY A 83 30.99 6.40 -15.07
C GLY A 83 30.21 7.70 -14.80
N PHE A 84 29.82 7.94 -13.54
CA PHE A 84 29.21 9.21 -13.14
C PHE A 84 30.20 10.37 -13.29
N GLU A 85 29.74 11.43 -13.93
CA GLU A 85 30.41 12.73 -14.02
C GLU A 85 29.53 13.76 -13.31
N SER A 86 30.12 14.57 -12.41
CA SER A 86 29.39 15.58 -11.65
C SER A 86 29.00 16.78 -12.54
N ASP A 87 27.78 17.27 -12.37
CA ASP A 87 27.29 18.50 -12.99
C ASP A 87 27.31 19.64 -11.94
N ALA A 88 27.94 20.76 -12.31
CA ALA A 88 28.20 21.86 -11.38
C ALA A 88 26.93 22.56 -10.87
N GLU A 89 25.87 22.61 -11.71
CA GLU A 89 24.61 23.27 -11.36
C GLU A 89 23.76 22.36 -10.45
N LEU A 90 23.66 21.10 -10.80
CA LEU A 90 22.96 20.09 -9.98
C LEU A 90 23.68 19.85 -8.63
N GLU A 91 25.01 19.92 -8.59
CA GLU A 91 25.80 19.81 -7.36
C GLU A 91 25.55 21.01 -6.40
N LYS A 92 25.46 22.22 -6.94
CA LYS A 92 25.08 23.41 -6.17
C LYS A 92 23.67 23.26 -5.59
N LEU A 93 22.74 22.79 -6.39
CA LEU A 93 21.34 22.60 -5.98
C LEU A 93 21.22 21.51 -4.90
N ASP A 94 21.93 20.38 -5.05
CA ASP A 94 21.99 19.30 -4.08
C ASP A 94 22.62 19.78 -2.75
N SER A 95 23.70 20.54 -2.83
CA SER A 95 24.36 21.13 -1.65
C SER A 95 23.48 22.15 -0.94
N GLN A 96 22.71 22.96 -1.65
CA GLN A 96 21.75 23.90 -1.08
C GLN A 96 20.58 23.15 -0.42
N ALA A 97 20.01 22.16 -1.08
CA ALA A 97 18.94 21.34 -0.53
C ALA A 97 19.37 20.61 0.77
N ARG A 98 20.59 20.12 0.82
CA ARG A 98 21.17 19.53 2.03
C ARG A 98 21.39 20.52 3.16
N ARG A 99 21.70 21.79 2.86
CA ARG A 99 21.87 22.86 3.85
C ARG A 99 20.54 23.34 4.45
N THR A 100 19.46 23.32 3.69
CA THR A 100 18.12 23.71 4.12
C THR A 100 17.35 22.59 4.84
N ALA A 101 17.78 21.33 4.69
CA ALA A 101 17.16 20.17 5.31
C ALA A 101 17.70 19.81 6.71
N THR A 102 18.62 20.58 7.27
CA THR A 102 19.15 20.31 8.61
C THR A 102 18.74 21.38 9.61
N PRO A 103 17.89 21.06 10.62
CA PRO A 103 17.91 21.80 11.87
C PRO A 103 19.20 21.44 12.60
N ASN A 104 20.00 22.46 12.92
CA ASN A 104 21.20 22.49 13.72
C ASN A 104 21.54 21.25 14.56
N LEU A 105 22.31 20.33 14.01
CA LEU A 105 23.13 19.39 14.76
C LEU A 105 24.61 19.74 14.48
N ARG A 106 25.29 20.40 15.44
CA ARG A 106 26.74 20.56 15.45
C ARG A 106 27.37 19.18 15.52
N VAL A 107 27.97 18.73 14.41
CA VAL A 107 28.91 17.60 14.44
C VAL A 107 30.23 18.16 14.99
N VAL A 108 30.58 17.75 16.20
CA VAL A 108 31.95 17.83 16.69
C VAL A 108 32.74 16.73 15.96
N ALA A 109 33.63 17.14 15.07
CA ALA A 109 34.60 16.24 14.49
C ALA A 109 35.60 15.84 15.59
N ASP A 110 35.61 14.54 15.93
CA ASP A 110 36.84 13.79 16.12
C ASP A 110 36.51 12.31 16.43
N ASN A 111 37.27 11.47 15.75
CA ASN A 111 37.45 10.01 15.88
C ASN A 111 36.53 9.09 15.10
N VAL A 112 37.17 8.62 14.04
CA VAL A 112 36.93 7.43 13.23
C VAL A 112 36.57 6.20 14.09
N SER A 113 35.62 5.43 13.58
CA SER A 113 35.20 4.08 14.02
C SER A 113 34.05 4.04 15.04
N ASN A 114 32.86 4.43 14.59
CA ASN A 114 31.60 3.76 14.98
C ASN A 114 30.53 4.20 13.98
N VAL A 115 30.49 3.52 12.83
CA VAL A 115 29.27 3.47 12.05
C VAL A 115 28.30 2.65 12.90
N VAL A 116 27.52 3.36 13.72
CA VAL A 116 26.34 2.76 14.33
C VAL A 116 25.45 2.41 13.15
N PRO A 117 25.21 1.11 12.86
CA PRO A 117 24.22 0.77 11.85
C PRO A 117 22.94 1.48 12.29
N ILE A 118 22.31 2.21 11.37
CA ILE A 118 20.94 2.69 11.57
C ILE A 118 20.17 1.42 11.92
N GLN A 119 19.95 1.21 13.20
CA GLN A 119 19.02 0.19 13.65
C GLN A 119 17.73 0.60 12.96
N LYS A 120 17.29 -0.23 11.98
CA LYS A 120 15.89 -0.21 11.57
C LYS A 120 15.14 -0.21 12.88
N VAL A 121 14.47 0.92 13.19
CA VAL A 121 13.50 0.95 14.29
C VAL A 121 12.68 -0.30 14.06
N PRO A 122 12.63 -1.25 14.99
CA PRO A 122 11.89 -2.48 14.77
C PRO A 122 10.48 -2.01 14.42
N GLU A 123 10.00 -2.32 13.20
CA GLU A 123 8.58 -2.10 12.90
C GLU A 123 7.85 -2.79 14.04
N GLU A 124 7.13 -2.01 14.85
CA GLU A 124 6.38 -2.55 15.97
C GLU A 124 5.58 -3.73 15.42
N ARG A 125 5.91 -4.94 15.87
CA ARG A 125 5.29 -6.15 15.36
C ARG A 125 3.81 -6.08 15.71
N ILE A 126 3.00 -5.62 14.77
CA ILE A 126 1.55 -5.54 14.93
C ILE A 126 1.04 -6.93 15.26
N ARG A 127 0.55 -7.12 16.47
CA ARG A 127 -0.08 -8.36 16.95
C ARG A 127 -1.57 -8.13 17.18
N PHE A 128 -2.33 -9.17 17.46
CA PHE A 128 -3.73 -9.03 17.85
C PHE A 128 -3.94 -8.18 19.10
N SER A 129 -2.96 -8.10 19.98
CA SER A 129 -2.97 -7.17 21.11
C SER A 129 -2.93 -5.70 20.71
N SER A 130 -2.32 -5.39 19.57
CA SER A 130 -2.27 -4.03 19.02
C SER A 130 -3.58 -3.64 18.30
N ILE A 131 -4.41 -4.61 17.93
CA ILE A 131 -5.71 -4.37 17.29
C ILE A 131 -6.75 -4.18 18.40
N VAL A 132 -7.35 -3.02 18.42
CA VAL A 132 -8.33 -2.65 19.44
C VAL A 132 -9.71 -3.27 19.13
N GLY A 133 -10.34 -3.90 20.08
CA GLY A 133 -11.67 -4.53 19.95
C GLY A 133 -11.68 -5.73 18.97
N MET A 134 -12.82 -5.97 18.34
CA MET A 134 -13.05 -7.04 17.34
C MET A 134 -12.78 -8.46 17.89
N ASP A 135 -13.09 -8.75 19.16
CA ASP A 135 -12.70 -9.99 19.80
C ASP A 135 -13.33 -11.24 19.17
N ASP A 136 -14.56 -11.16 18.69
CA ASP A 136 -15.22 -12.24 17.95
C ASP A 136 -14.51 -12.51 16.62
N LEU A 137 -14.08 -11.46 15.92
CA LEU A 137 -13.31 -11.57 14.69
C LEU A 137 -11.93 -12.20 14.96
N LYS A 138 -11.21 -11.72 15.97
CA LYS A 138 -9.91 -12.29 16.39
C LYS A 138 -10.02 -13.76 16.75
N LYS A 139 -11.06 -14.15 17.50
CA LYS A 139 -11.35 -15.54 17.83
C LYS A 139 -11.61 -16.38 16.58
N THR A 140 -12.40 -15.85 15.67
CA THR A 140 -12.69 -16.51 14.38
C THR A 140 -11.43 -16.72 13.56
N ILE A 141 -10.58 -15.69 13.45
CA ILE A 141 -9.30 -15.74 12.74
C ILE A 141 -8.37 -16.75 13.41
N ARG A 142 -8.26 -16.73 14.74
CA ARG A 142 -7.42 -17.69 15.47
C ARG A 142 -7.81 -19.13 15.15
N ILE A 143 -9.10 -19.46 15.23
CA ILE A 143 -9.59 -20.84 15.02
C ILE A 143 -9.53 -21.23 13.53
N LYS A 144 -9.88 -20.33 12.62
CA LYS A 144 -10.00 -20.65 11.19
C LYS A 144 -8.69 -20.54 10.43
N ILE A 145 -7.73 -19.74 10.91
CA ILE A 145 -6.48 -19.41 10.21
C ILE A 145 -5.25 -19.84 10.98
N ILE A 146 -5.04 -19.27 12.17
CA ILE A 146 -3.78 -19.41 12.91
C ILE A 146 -3.60 -20.85 13.40
N GLU A 147 -4.59 -21.41 14.09
CA GLU A 147 -4.50 -22.78 14.60
C GLU A 147 -4.25 -23.84 13.51
N PRO A 148 -4.95 -23.84 12.36
CA PRO A 148 -4.64 -24.75 11.27
C PRO A 148 -3.23 -24.59 10.69
N PHE A 149 -2.67 -23.40 10.72
CA PHE A 149 -1.35 -23.10 10.20
C PHE A 149 -0.24 -23.49 11.19
N VAL A 150 -0.42 -23.16 12.48
CA VAL A 150 0.57 -23.42 13.54
C VAL A 150 0.53 -24.88 13.99
N ASN A 151 -0.67 -25.48 14.08
CA ASN A 151 -0.91 -26.83 14.59
C ASN A 151 -1.53 -27.77 13.54
N PRO A 152 -0.89 -27.96 12.35
CA PRO A 152 -1.49 -28.72 11.25
C PRO A 152 -1.82 -30.17 11.61
N GLY A 153 -1.07 -30.80 12.53
CA GLY A 153 -1.28 -32.17 12.96
C GLY A 153 -2.63 -32.43 13.63
N LEU A 154 -3.15 -31.47 14.39
CA LEU A 154 -4.48 -31.56 14.98
C LEU A 154 -5.56 -31.63 13.88
N PHE A 155 -5.47 -30.74 12.89
CA PHE A 155 -6.46 -30.64 11.81
C PHE A 155 -6.39 -31.84 10.84
N GLN A 156 -5.18 -32.39 10.61
CA GLN A 156 -5.01 -33.61 9.79
C GLN A 156 -5.70 -34.82 10.39
N ARG A 157 -5.73 -34.97 11.72
CA ARG A 157 -6.47 -36.05 12.42
C ARG A 157 -7.97 -36.01 12.09
N PHE A 158 -8.52 -34.81 11.90
CA PHE A 158 -9.92 -34.63 11.49
C PHE A 158 -10.07 -34.58 9.96
N ARG A 159 -9.07 -35.02 9.18
CA ARG A 159 -9.03 -34.95 7.72
C ARG A 159 -9.36 -33.56 7.16
N LYS A 160 -9.11 -32.51 7.95
CA LYS A 160 -9.31 -31.14 7.54
C LYS A 160 -7.99 -30.60 7.00
N GLN A 161 -7.93 -30.36 5.68
CA GLN A 161 -6.74 -29.79 5.07
C GLN A 161 -6.54 -28.34 5.55
N ALA A 162 -5.35 -28.06 6.10
CA ALA A 162 -4.88 -26.72 6.35
C ALA A 162 -4.38 -26.19 4.98
N GLY A 163 -5.26 -25.66 4.16
CA GLY A 163 -4.89 -25.16 2.83
C GLY A 163 -5.99 -24.28 2.25
N GLY A 164 -5.65 -23.59 1.17
CA GLY A 164 -6.50 -22.63 0.51
C GLY A 164 -6.28 -21.20 1.02
N GLY A 165 -6.61 -20.24 0.18
CA GLY A 165 -6.56 -18.82 0.49
C GLY A 165 -7.72 -18.38 1.37
N ILE A 166 -7.55 -17.25 2.02
CA ILE A 166 -8.55 -16.61 2.86
C ILE A 166 -8.77 -15.21 2.34
N LEU A 167 -10.04 -14.85 2.12
CA LEU A 167 -10.44 -13.54 1.67
C LEU A 167 -10.98 -12.72 2.85
N LEU A 168 -10.27 -11.66 3.21
CA LEU A 168 -10.74 -10.63 4.13
C LEU A 168 -11.57 -9.63 3.32
N TYR A 169 -12.80 -9.37 3.72
CA TYR A 169 -13.64 -8.42 3.00
C TYR A 169 -14.43 -7.52 3.94
N GLY A 170 -14.78 -6.35 3.49
CA GLY A 170 -15.53 -5.37 4.29
C GLY A 170 -15.25 -3.93 3.86
N PRO A 171 -15.83 -2.95 4.56
CA PRO A 171 -15.66 -1.55 4.21
C PRO A 171 -14.22 -1.09 4.21
N PRO A 172 -13.87 -0.04 3.45
CA PRO A 172 -12.54 0.57 3.51
C PRO A 172 -12.23 1.10 4.91
N GLY A 173 -10.96 1.22 5.25
CA GLY A 173 -10.51 1.78 6.52
C GLY A 173 -10.74 0.91 7.77
N CYS A 174 -11.30 -0.31 7.64
CA CYS A 174 -11.59 -1.22 8.76
C CYS A 174 -10.40 -2.13 9.17
N GLY A 175 -9.20 -1.88 8.66
CA GLY A 175 -7.98 -2.53 9.15
C GLY A 175 -7.68 -3.91 8.57
N LYS A 176 -8.20 -4.27 7.38
CA LYS A 176 -7.95 -5.57 6.72
C LYS A 176 -6.45 -5.89 6.57
N THR A 177 -5.66 -4.93 6.09
CA THR A 177 -4.21 -5.05 5.92
C THR A 177 -3.49 -5.19 7.28
N MET A 178 -3.95 -4.46 8.30
CA MET A 178 -3.42 -4.56 9.66
C MET A 178 -3.70 -5.93 10.27
N ILE A 179 -4.89 -6.49 10.05
CA ILE A 179 -5.26 -7.85 10.47
C ILE A 179 -4.35 -8.88 9.79
N ALA A 180 -4.08 -8.74 8.48
CA ALA A 180 -3.20 -9.65 7.76
C ALA A 180 -1.77 -9.65 8.31
N ARG A 181 -1.22 -8.47 8.64
CA ARG A 181 0.09 -8.34 9.33
C ARG A 181 0.08 -8.99 10.71
N ALA A 182 -0.99 -8.77 11.48
CA ALA A 182 -1.12 -9.38 12.80
C ALA A 182 -1.18 -10.91 12.71
N VAL A 183 -1.90 -11.47 11.73
CA VAL A 183 -1.93 -12.92 11.48
C VAL A 183 -0.53 -13.46 11.20
N ALA A 184 0.27 -12.79 10.39
CA ALA A 184 1.64 -13.22 10.09
C ALA A 184 2.50 -13.24 11.37
N ASN A 185 2.40 -12.21 12.21
CA ASN A 185 3.15 -12.13 13.46
C ASN A 185 2.67 -13.17 14.50
N GLU A 186 1.38 -13.47 14.57
CA GLU A 186 0.85 -14.55 15.42
C GLU A 186 1.28 -15.94 14.94
N CYS A 187 1.48 -16.10 13.63
CA CYS A 187 2.00 -17.34 13.03
C CYS A 187 3.53 -17.45 13.06
N ASN A 188 4.25 -16.44 13.55
CA ASN A 188 5.71 -16.30 13.42
C ASN A 188 6.19 -16.52 11.97
N ALA A 189 5.45 -16.00 11.00
CA ALA A 189 5.69 -16.12 9.58
C ALA A 189 6.17 -14.79 8.99
N GLU A 190 6.96 -14.86 7.93
CA GLU A 190 7.33 -13.70 7.13
C GLU A 190 6.09 -13.10 6.47
N PHE A 191 5.99 -11.77 6.41
CA PHE A 191 4.86 -11.09 5.79
C PHE A 191 5.28 -10.45 4.47
N MET A 192 4.70 -10.94 3.37
CA MET A 192 4.91 -10.40 2.03
C MET A 192 3.61 -9.79 1.51
N SER A 193 3.58 -8.48 1.32
CA SER A 193 2.42 -7.76 0.78
C SER A 193 2.62 -7.42 -0.69
N VAL A 194 1.60 -7.65 -1.48
CA VAL A 194 1.57 -7.40 -2.93
C VAL A 194 0.29 -6.63 -3.26
N GLY A 195 0.42 -5.44 -3.86
CA GLY A 195 -0.68 -4.73 -4.47
C GLY A 195 -1.03 -5.35 -5.83
N ILE A 196 -2.28 -5.72 -6.03
CA ILE A 196 -2.70 -6.30 -7.33
C ILE A 196 -2.53 -5.28 -8.46
N SER A 197 -2.76 -4.01 -8.22
CA SER A 197 -2.53 -2.92 -9.17
C SER A 197 -1.08 -2.90 -9.68
N ASP A 198 -0.11 -3.20 -8.82
CA ASP A 198 1.32 -3.21 -9.19
C ASP A 198 1.63 -4.37 -10.14
N VAL A 199 0.96 -5.51 -9.96
CA VAL A 199 1.10 -6.66 -10.86
C VAL A 199 0.45 -6.38 -12.22
N LEU A 200 -0.69 -5.69 -12.25
CA LEU A 200 -1.43 -5.40 -13.49
C LEU A 200 -0.79 -4.31 -14.36
N ASN A 201 -0.05 -3.38 -13.75
CA ASN A 201 0.59 -2.27 -14.45
C ASN A 201 1.87 -2.67 -15.21
N MET A 202 2.26 -3.93 -15.19
CA MET A 202 3.42 -4.45 -15.94
C MET A 202 3.05 -4.80 -17.39
N TRP A 203 4.07 -4.90 -18.26
CA TRP A 203 3.88 -5.23 -19.67
C TRP A 203 3.36 -6.66 -19.88
N ILE A 204 2.70 -6.90 -21.03
CA ILE A 204 2.18 -8.22 -21.42
C ILE A 204 3.30 -9.26 -21.39
N GLY A 205 3.07 -10.39 -20.69
CA GLY A 205 4.04 -11.48 -20.51
C GLY A 205 5.02 -11.29 -19.35
N GLU A 206 5.15 -10.07 -18.80
CA GLU A 206 5.95 -9.83 -17.58
C GLU A 206 5.11 -10.01 -16.31
N SER A 207 3.82 -9.67 -16.37
CA SER A 207 2.90 -9.77 -15.23
C SER A 207 2.74 -11.21 -14.74
N GLU A 208 2.61 -12.19 -15.65
CA GLU A 208 2.49 -13.59 -15.31
C GLU A 208 3.78 -14.15 -14.70
N ARG A 209 4.94 -13.81 -15.31
CA ARG A 209 6.26 -14.21 -14.79
C ARG A 209 6.53 -13.58 -13.44
N HIS A 210 6.16 -12.30 -13.27
CA HIS A 210 6.30 -11.60 -12.02
C HIS A 210 5.43 -12.21 -10.92
N LEU A 211 4.19 -12.54 -11.25
CA LEU A 211 3.29 -13.22 -10.32
C LEU A 211 3.84 -14.59 -9.90
N ALA A 212 4.29 -15.40 -10.84
CA ALA A 212 4.94 -16.69 -10.54
C ALA A 212 6.17 -16.50 -9.63
N ALA A 213 7.04 -15.52 -9.94
CA ALA A 213 8.21 -15.21 -9.13
C ALA A 213 7.86 -14.75 -7.69
N ILE A 214 6.75 -14.02 -7.50
CA ILE A 214 6.24 -13.66 -6.17
C ILE A 214 5.87 -14.91 -5.37
N PHE A 215 5.12 -15.85 -5.98
CA PHE A 215 4.78 -17.11 -5.32
C PHE A 215 6.00 -17.96 -5.00
N ASP A 216 6.97 -18.05 -5.92
CA ASP A 216 8.21 -18.80 -5.70
C ASP A 216 9.04 -18.18 -4.58
N LYS A 217 9.13 -16.85 -4.53
CA LYS A 217 9.79 -16.14 -3.44
C LYS A 217 9.09 -16.39 -2.11
N ALA A 218 7.76 -16.34 -2.06
CA ALA A 218 7.00 -16.62 -0.85
C ALA A 218 7.20 -18.07 -0.37
N ARG A 219 7.27 -19.03 -1.30
CA ARG A 219 7.59 -20.45 -1.00
C ARG A 219 8.99 -20.61 -0.42
N SER A 220 9.98 -19.90 -0.97
CA SER A 220 11.37 -19.98 -0.50
C SER A 220 11.57 -19.35 0.88
N GLN A 221 10.68 -18.45 1.30
CA GLN A 221 10.71 -17.77 2.59
C GLN A 221 9.75 -18.39 3.63
N ALA A 222 9.28 -19.61 3.39
CA ALA A 222 8.37 -20.29 4.32
C ALA A 222 9.01 -20.50 5.72
N PRO A 223 8.27 -20.29 6.84
CA PRO A 223 6.85 -19.97 6.90
C PRO A 223 6.54 -18.52 6.50
N CYS A 224 5.64 -18.34 5.53
CA CYS A 224 5.32 -17.05 4.95
C CYS A 224 3.81 -16.83 4.83
N VAL A 225 3.37 -15.59 5.06
CA VAL A 225 2.03 -15.09 4.73
C VAL A 225 2.14 -14.19 3.51
N LEU A 226 1.63 -14.68 2.38
CA LEU A 226 1.54 -13.90 1.15
C LEU A 226 0.18 -13.18 1.12
N PHE A 227 0.21 -11.88 1.16
CA PHE A 227 -0.97 -11.03 1.23
C PHE A 227 -1.16 -10.24 -0.06
N PHE A 228 -2.34 -10.37 -0.65
CA PHE A 228 -2.77 -9.61 -1.82
C PHE A 228 -3.79 -8.56 -1.39
N ASP A 229 -3.44 -7.28 -1.53
CA ASP A 229 -4.38 -6.18 -1.29
C ASP A 229 -5.12 -5.80 -2.57
N GLU A 230 -6.33 -5.26 -2.40
CA GLU A 230 -7.19 -4.78 -3.50
C GLU A 230 -7.48 -5.86 -4.56
N LEU A 231 -7.88 -7.07 -4.12
CA LEU A 231 -8.16 -8.18 -5.03
C LEU A 231 -9.24 -7.85 -6.07
N ASP A 232 -10.13 -6.92 -5.77
CA ASP A 232 -11.18 -6.40 -6.67
C ASP A 232 -10.59 -5.71 -7.92
N ALA A 233 -9.34 -5.25 -7.90
CA ALA A 233 -8.67 -4.71 -9.08
C ALA A 233 -8.58 -5.74 -10.24
N LEU A 234 -8.45 -7.04 -9.94
CA LEU A 234 -8.50 -8.11 -10.94
C LEU A 234 -9.88 -8.22 -11.61
N ALA A 235 -10.96 -8.01 -10.88
CA ALA A 235 -12.32 -8.10 -11.38
C ALA A 235 -12.69 -6.88 -12.24
N TYR A 236 -12.33 -5.70 -11.78
CA TYR A 236 -12.56 -4.44 -12.50
C TYR A 236 -11.91 -4.43 -13.89
N SER A 237 -10.71 -4.99 -13.98
CA SER A 237 -10.00 -5.17 -15.23
C SER A 237 -10.71 -6.12 -16.20
N ARG A 238 -11.45 -7.11 -15.69
CA ARG A 238 -12.20 -8.10 -16.51
C ARG A 238 -13.47 -7.53 -17.16
N SER A 239 -14.15 -6.60 -16.47
CA SER A 239 -15.42 -6.01 -16.96
C SER A 239 -15.21 -4.87 -17.96
N LYS A 240 -14.08 -4.14 -17.87
CA LYS A 240 -13.76 -3.00 -18.74
C LYS A 240 -12.75 -3.30 -19.86
N ALA A 241 -11.93 -4.32 -19.71
CA ALA A 241 -10.93 -4.67 -20.71
C ALA A 241 -11.33 -5.96 -21.45
N SER A 242 -11.65 -5.80 -22.72
CA SER A 242 -11.57 -6.85 -23.73
C SER A 242 -10.10 -7.31 -23.97
N SER A 243 -9.16 -7.03 -23.08
CA SER A 243 -7.75 -7.38 -23.27
C SER A 243 -7.49 -8.81 -22.80
N GLU A 244 -6.98 -9.62 -23.73
CA GLU A 244 -6.44 -10.98 -23.48
C GLU A 244 -5.47 -11.00 -22.28
N HIS A 245 -4.72 -9.92 -22.09
CA HIS A 245 -3.73 -9.78 -21.04
C HIS A 245 -4.28 -9.99 -19.62
N THR A 246 -5.36 -9.31 -19.26
CA THR A 246 -5.95 -9.45 -17.91
C THR A 246 -6.45 -10.86 -17.65
N ARG A 247 -7.00 -11.53 -18.69
CA ARG A 247 -7.46 -12.93 -18.57
C ARG A 247 -6.29 -13.86 -18.29
N THR A 248 -5.14 -13.64 -18.91
CA THR A 248 -3.95 -14.46 -18.72
C THR A 248 -3.39 -14.32 -17.31
N VAL A 249 -3.29 -13.09 -16.78
CA VAL A 249 -2.88 -12.83 -15.40
C VAL A 249 -3.83 -13.49 -14.39
N VAL A 250 -5.15 -13.38 -14.60
CA VAL A 250 -6.14 -14.03 -13.72
C VAL A 250 -6.00 -15.55 -13.77
N ASN A 251 -5.79 -16.14 -14.95
CA ASN A 251 -5.60 -17.58 -15.09
C ASN A 251 -4.33 -18.06 -14.41
N GLU A 252 -3.22 -17.31 -14.54
CA GLU A 252 -1.96 -17.60 -13.82
C GLU A 252 -2.17 -17.52 -12.31
N PHE A 253 -2.84 -16.47 -11.83
CA PHE A 253 -3.17 -16.34 -10.41
C PHE A 253 -3.98 -17.53 -9.89
N LEU A 254 -5.01 -17.96 -10.63
CA LEU A 254 -5.80 -19.14 -10.28
C LEU A 254 -4.98 -20.43 -10.28
N SER A 255 -4.05 -20.59 -11.25
CA SER A 255 -3.12 -21.73 -11.33
C SER A 255 -2.19 -21.78 -10.12
N GLN A 256 -1.62 -20.65 -9.71
CA GLN A 256 -0.77 -20.54 -8.53
C GLN A 256 -1.56 -20.86 -7.25
N LEU A 257 -2.80 -20.40 -7.12
CA LEU A 257 -3.68 -20.74 -5.99
C LEU A 257 -3.98 -22.23 -5.92
N ASP A 258 -4.26 -22.89 -7.05
CA ASP A 258 -4.55 -24.35 -7.10
C ASP A 258 -3.31 -25.19 -6.72
N GLY A 259 -2.09 -24.67 -6.94
CA GLY A 259 -0.83 -25.29 -6.54
C GLY A 259 -0.57 -25.26 -5.02
N VAL A 260 -1.20 -24.36 -4.29
CA VAL A 260 -0.95 -24.12 -2.85
C VAL A 260 -1.30 -25.33 -1.96
N GLY A 261 -2.16 -26.23 -2.39
CA GLY A 261 -2.56 -27.41 -1.59
C GLY A 261 -1.62 -28.61 -1.66
N LYS A 262 -0.70 -28.68 -2.64
CA LYS A 262 0.07 -29.89 -2.93
C LYS A 262 1.49 -29.90 -2.34
N ASP A 263 2.17 -28.74 -2.25
CA ASP A 263 3.57 -28.67 -1.81
C ASP A 263 3.89 -27.59 -0.73
N ASN A 264 2.88 -26.87 -0.22
CA ASN A 264 3.11 -25.67 0.61
C ASN A 264 2.65 -25.84 2.05
N LYS A 265 3.36 -26.65 2.83
CA LYS A 265 3.04 -26.87 4.25
C LYS A 265 3.18 -25.63 5.14
N SER A 266 3.75 -24.51 4.66
CA SER A 266 4.03 -23.32 5.45
C SER A 266 3.82 -22.00 4.69
N LEU A 267 3.00 -22.00 3.61
CA LEU A 267 2.56 -20.79 2.92
C LEU A 267 1.07 -20.55 3.17
N LEU A 268 0.76 -19.41 3.79
CA LEU A 268 -0.61 -18.94 4.00
C LEU A 268 -0.89 -17.81 2.99
N ILE A 269 -1.95 -17.96 2.21
CA ILE A 269 -2.40 -16.91 1.28
C ILE A 269 -3.57 -16.16 1.88
N LEU A 270 -3.42 -14.86 2.02
CA LEU A 270 -4.47 -13.94 2.40
C LEU A 270 -4.73 -12.97 1.26
N ALA A 271 -5.97 -12.56 1.08
CA ALA A 271 -6.31 -11.45 0.21
C ALA A 271 -7.29 -10.51 0.90
N ALA A 272 -7.29 -9.25 0.50
CA ALA A 272 -8.26 -8.27 0.95
C ALA A 272 -9.02 -7.66 -0.23
N THR A 273 -10.29 -7.34 0.00
CA THR A 273 -11.11 -6.61 -0.97
C THR A 273 -12.11 -5.71 -0.26
N ASN A 274 -12.37 -4.57 -0.87
CA ASN A 274 -13.46 -3.69 -0.48
C ASN A 274 -14.77 -4.04 -1.22
N MET A 275 -14.68 -4.78 -2.32
CA MET A 275 -15.84 -5.14 -3.18
C MET A 275 -15.95 -6.65 -3.37
N PRO A 276 -16.40 -7.40 -2.36
CA PRO A 276 -16.44 -8.85 -2.42
C PRO A 276 -17.40 -9.38 -3.51
N TRP A 277 -18.38 -8.60 -3.92
CA TRP A 277 -19.31 -8.93 -5.01
C TRP A 277 -18.68 -8.83 -6.39
N ASP A 278 -17.60 -8.05 -6.55
CA ASP A 278 -16.87 -7.91 -7.80
C ASP A 278 -15.77 -8.97 -7.98
N VAL A 279 -15.39 -9.67 -6.90
CA VAL A 279 -14.39 -10.74 -6.95
C VAL A 279 -14.96 -11.93 -7.72
N ASP A 280 -14.23 -12.38 -8.77
CA ASP A 280 -14.58 -13.50 -9.62
C ASP A 280 -15.02 -14.74 -8.79
N PRO A 281 -16.21 -15.29 -9.05
CA PRO A 281 -16.67 -16.52 -8.40
C PRO A 281 -15.67 -17.70 -8.50
N ALA A 282 -14.87 -17.77 -9.56
CA ALA A 282 -13.83 -18.78 -9.70
C ALA A 282 -12.76 -18.70 -8.61
N MET A 283 -12.47 -17.51 -8.09
CA MET A 283 -11.53 -17.32 -6.99
C MET A 283 -12.08 -17.80 -5.65
N LYS A 284 -13.40 -17.85 -5.50
CA LYS A 284 -14.08 -18.25 -4.25
C LYS A 284 -14.35 -19.77 -4.16
N ARG A 285 -13.95 -20.54 -5.19
CA ARG A 285 -14.15 -22.00 -5.22
C ARG A 285 -13.28 -22.73 -4.19
N PRO A 286 -13.67 -23.97 -3.78
CA PRO A 286 -12.84 -24.81 -2.91
C PRO A 286 -11.41 -24.97 -3.43
N GLY A 287 -10.44 -24.90 -2.54
CA GLY A 287 -9.00 -24.91 -2.89
C GLY A 287 -8.39 -23.53 -3.10
N ARG A 288 -9.19 -22.50 -3.36
CA ARG A 288 -8.78 -21.10 -3.55
C ARG A 288 -9.21 -20.26 -2.35
N PHE A 289 -9.77 -19.07 -2.53
CA PHE A 289 -10.31 -18.24 -1.43
C PHE A 289 -11.68 -18.75 -0.94
N SER A 290 -11.74 -20.03 -0.58
CA SER A 290 -12.98 -20.65 -0.12
C SER A 290 -13.43 -20.21 1.28
N ARG A 291 -12.50 -19.61 2.05
CA ARG A 291 -12.81 -19.05 3.38
C ARG A 291 -12.89 -17.54 3.25
N GLN A 292 -14.07 -17.00 3.52
CA GLN A 292 -14.32 -15.57 3.50
C GLN A 292 -14.55 -15.11 4.94
N ILE A 293 -13.93 -13.99 5.33
CA ILE A 293 -14.05 -13.42 6.66
C ILE A 293 -14.43 -11.95 6.53
N PHE A 294 -15.58 -11.62 7.06
CA PHE A 294 -16.05 -10.25 7.12
C PHE A 294 -15.30 -9.47 8.19
N VAL A 295 -14.78 -8.32 7.82
CA VAL A 295 -14.14 -7.35 8.72
C VAL A 295 -15.09 -6.17 8.88
N PRO A 296 -15.88 -6.12 9.97
CA PRO A 296 -16.86 -5.07 10.19
C PRO A 296 -16.20 -3.75 10.59
N PRO A 297 -16.91 -2.62 10.49
CA PRO A 297 -16.55 -1.41 11.21
C PRO A 297 -16.45 -1.65 12.72
N PRO A 298 -15.60 -0.91 13.45
CA PRO A 298 -15.43 -1.06 14.87
C PRO A 298 -16.74 -0.76 15.63
N ASP A 299 -17.06 -1.59 16.62
CA ASP A 299 -18.18 -1.38 17.52
C ASP A 299 -17.93 -0.19 18.46
N PRO A 300 -18.95 0.27 19.23
CA PRO A 300 -18.79 1.42 20.11
C PRO A 300 -17.65 1.26 21.12
N GLU A 301 -17.48 0.07 21.68
CA GLU A 301 -16.40 -0.22 22.66
C GLU A 301 -15.03 -0.12 22.00
N ALA A 302 -14.89 -0.67 20.79
CA ALA A 302 -13.65 -0.57 20.03
C ALA A 302 -13.34 0.90 19.67
N ARG A 303 -14.36 1.70 19.25
CA ARG A 303 -14.15 3.13 18.95
C ARG A 303 -13.72 3.92 20.19
N ALA A 304 -14.35 3.68 21.35
CA ALA A 304 -13.94 4.29 22.61
C ALA A 304 -12.46 4.03 22.91
N LYS A 305 -12.07 2.75 22.82
CA LYS A 305 -10.71 2.35 23.11
C LYS A 305 -9.70 2.82 22.07
N MET A 306 -10.09 2.95 20.79
CA MET A 306 -9.26 3.58 19.75
C MET A 306 -8.99 5.05 20.09
N LEU A 307 -10.00 5.80 20.51
CA LEU A 307 -9.84 7.18 20.96
C LEU A 307 -8.89 7.26 22.15
N GLU A 308 -9.09 6.46 23.20
CA GLU A 308 -8.22 6.42 24.37
C GLU A 308 -6.74 6.16 23.99
N VAL A 309 -6.48 5.11 23.22
CA VAL A 309 -5.13 4.73 22.82
C VAL A 309 -4.46 5.79 21.97
N LYS A 310 -5.19 6.36 21.01
CA LYS A 310 -4.64 7.36 20.07
C LYS A 310 -4.46 8.74 20.68
N LEU A 311 -5.20 9.06 21.72
CA LEU A 311 -5.05 10.29 22.49
C LEU A 311 -4.00 10.17 23.61
N THR A 312 -3.47 8.99 23.85
CA THR A 312 -2.41 8.80 24.85
C THR A 312 -1.18 9.64 24.50
N GLY A 313 -0.77 10.52 25.42
CA GLY A 313 0.35 11.42 25.22
C GLY A 313 0.03 12.73 24.45
N VAL A 314 -1.20 12.90 23.99
CA VAL A 314 -1.67 14.16 23.41
C VAL A 314 -2.16 15.07 24.56
N PRO A 315 -1.76 16.34 24.62
CA PRO A 315 -2.29 17.30 25.61
C PRO A 315 -3.81 17.47 25.41
N CYS A 316 -4.62 16.93 26.31
CA CYS A 316 -6.08 16.97 26.24
C CYS A 316 -6.67 17.50 27.54
N GLU A 317 -7.73 18.29 27.43
CA GLU A 317 -8.65 18.57 28.54
C GLU A 317 -9.53 17.35 28.85
N SER A 318 -10.42 17.49 29.82
CA SER A 318 -11.39 16.43 30.08
C SER A 318 -12.36 16.31 28.88
N LEU A 319 -12.29 15.18 28.15
CA LEU A 319 -13.12 14.88 26.99
C LEU A 319 -14.27 13.95 27.36
N ASP A 320 -15.47 14.25 26.88
CA ASP A 320 -16.59 13.31 26.89
C ASP A 320 -16.49 12.33 25.73
N LEU A 321 -15.67 11.27 25.91
CA LEU A 321 -15.49 10.23 24.91
C LEU A 321 -16.80 9.49 24.60
N ALA A 322 -17.74 9.39 25.56
CA ALA A 322 -19.01 8.73 25.32
C ALA A 322 -19.86 9.48 24.31
N SER A 323 -19.91 10.82 24.40
CA SER A 323 -20.57 11.68 23.42
C SER A 323 -19.93 11.55 22.03
N ILE A 324 -18.60 11.56 21.94
CA ILE A 324 -17.88 11.39 20.67
C ILE A 324 -18.22 10.03 20.05
N VAL A 325 -18.19 8.94 20.84
CA VAL A 325 -18.51 7.58 20.39
C VAL A 325 -19.95 7.48 19.86
N GLN A 326 -20.91 8.13 20.49
CA GLN A 326 -22.31 8.13 20.02
C GLN A 326 -22.44 8.78 18.64
N ARG A 327 -21.67 9.83 18.36
CA ARG A 327 -21.70 10.57 17.10
C ARG A 327 -20.86 9.94 15.99
N THR A 328 -19.95 9.01 16.31
CA THR A 328 -19.09 8.28 15.35
C THR A 328 -19.71 6.96 14.88
N ASN A 329 -21.03 6.84 14.87
CA ASN A 329 -21.66 5.60 14.40
C ASN A 329 -21.28 5.27 12.96
N HIS A 330 -20.95 4.00 12.70
CA HIS A 330 -20.45 3.50 11.42
C HIS A 330 -19.07 4.05 10.97
N PHE A 331 -18.34 4.75 11.81
CA PHE A 331 -16.98 5.17 11.47
C PHE A 331 -16.06 3.94 11.37
N SER A 332 -15.19 3.96 10.37
CA SER A 332 -14.04 3.04 10.25
C SER A 332 -12.92 3.43 11.21
N GLY A 333 -11.90 2.60 11.35
CA GLY A 333 -10.68 2.98 12.09
C GLY A 333 -9.99 4.19 11.46
N ALA A 334 -9.96 4.28 10.13
CA ALA A 334 -9.40 5.41 9.43
C ALA A 334 -10.22 6.70 9.62
N ASP A 335 -11.55 6.61 9.73
CA ASP A 335 -12.39 7.77 10.02
C ASP A 335 -12.13 8.31 11.44
N ILE A 336 -11.88 7.41 12.42
CA ILE A 336 -11.48 7.82 13.78
C ILE A 336 -10.11 8.50 13.77
N ASP A 337 -9.16 8.01 12.97
CA ASP A 337 -7.86 8.65 12.79
C ASP A 337 -8.02 10.05 12.20
N GLY A 338 -8.78 10.18 11.13
CA GLY A 338 -9.06 11.47 10.49
C GLY A 338 -9.76 12.44 11.43
N LEU A 339 -10.70 11.97 12.25
CA LEU A 339 -11.38 12.78 13.26
C LEU A 339 -10.39 13.35 14.28
N ILE A 340 -9.49 12.52 14.80
CA ILE A 340 -8.48 12.94 15.78
C ILE A 340 -7.49 13.93 15.16
N GLU A 341 -7.04 13.69 13.93
CA GLU A 341 -6.11 14.60 13.25
C GLU A 341 -6.75 15.97 13.01
N LEU A 342 -8.00 16.03 12.53
CA LEU A 342 -8.70 17.30 12.35
C LEU A 342 -8.92 18.04 13.69
N ALA A 343 -9.23 17.33 14.76
CA ALA A 343 -9.36 17.95 16.07
C ALA A 343 -8.01 18.52 16.57
N LYS A 344 -6.90 17.82 16.32
CA LYS A 344 -5.54 18.32 16.62
C LYS A 344 -5.18 19.54 15.78
N GLU A 345 -5.51 19.53 14.48
CA GLU A 345 -5.28 20.66 13.58
C GLU A 345 -6.00 21.91 14.08
N SER A 346 -7.27 21.78 14.51
CA SER A 346 -8.03 22.88 15.10
C SER A 346 -7.35 23.48 16.33
N ALA A 347 -6.87 22.64 17.25
CA ALA A 347 -6.17 23.12 18.44
C ALA A 347 -4.82 23.78 18.10
N LEU A 348 -4.09 23.22 17.13
CA LEU A 348 -2.81 23.77 16.66
C LEU A 348 -2.99 25.09 15.92
N GLU A 349 -4.03 25.23 15.11
CA GLU A 349 -4.37 26.50 14.43
C GLU A 349 -4.61 27.62 15.44
N ASP A 350 -5.42 27.36 16.47
CA ASP A 350 -5.66 28.29 17.55
C ASP A 350 -4.35 28.68 18.29
N ASN A 351 -3.49 27.70 18.58
CA ASN A 351 -2.22 27.96 19.25
C ASN A 351 -1.30 28.86 18.42
N VAL A 352 -1.26 28.65 17.11
CA VAL A 352 -0.45 29.45 16.17
C VAL A 352 -1.01 30.88 16.04
N LEU A 353 -2.34 31.02 15.88
CA LEU A 353 -2.99 32.32 15.67
C LEU A 353 -3.02 33.17 16.93
N ASN A 354 -3.24 32.58 18.09
CA ASN A 354 -3.39 33.31 19.36
C ASN A 354 -2.08 33.40 20.16
N GLY A 355 -1.00 32.69 19.76
CA GLY A 355 0.29 32.66 20.47
C GLY A 355 0.20 32.09 21.89
N ARG A 356 -0.80 31.30 22.21
CA ARG A 356 -1.00 30.65 23.52
C ARG A 356 -1.23 29.17 23.32
N GLU A 357 -0.43 28.36 23.98
CA GLU A 357 -0.62 26.91 23.98
C GLU A 357 -1.88 26.54 24.76
N ARG A 358 -2.80 25.85 24.12
CA ARG A 358 -3.94 25.19 24.74
C ARG A 358 -3.97 23.70 24.43
N ALA A 359 -4.53 22.92 25.30
CA ALA A 359 -4.79 21.52 25.09
C ALA A 359 -5.99 21.31 24.15
N LEU A 360 -6.08 20.13 23.59
CA LEU A 360 -7.20 19.64 22.80
C LEU A 360 -8.45 19.58 23.68
N ASN A 361 -9.57 20.11 23.22
CA ASN A 361 -10.81 20.20 24.00
C ASN A 361 -12.01 19.61 23.25
N GLN A 362 -13.17 19.56 23.89
CA GLN A 362 -14.38 18.98 23.31
C GLN A 362 -14.87 19.74 22.06
N GLY A 363 -14.68 21.06 22.00
CA GLY A 363 -15.09 21.90 20.86
C GLY A 363 -14.32 21.56 19.58
N ASP A 364 -13.05 21.14 19.69
CA ASP A 364 -12.25 20.71 18.55
C ASP A 364 -12.84 19.43 17.92
N PHE A 365 -13.27 18.48 18.77
CA PHE A 365 -13.96 17.29 18.29
C PHE A 365 -15.33 17.59 17.71
N GLU A 366 -16.08 18.55 18.26
CA GLU A 366 -17.38 18.95 17.72
C GLU A 366 -17.23 19.58 16.34
N SER A 367 -16.22 20.40 16.14
CA SER A 367 -15.87 21.00 14.85
C SER A 367 -15.45 19.94 13.83
N ALA A 368 -14.60 19.01 14.23
CA ALA A 368 -14.17 17.92 13.38
C ALA A 368 -15.34 16.97 13.01
N LEU A 369 -16.23 16.66 13.95
CA LEU A 369 -17.43 15.84 13.72
C LEU A 369 -18.46 16.49 12.79
N ALA A 370 -18.41 17.80 12.60
CA ALA A 370 -19.24 18.48 11.60
C ALA A 370 -18.74 18.27 10.17
N ILE A 371 -17.47 17.96 10.02
CA ILE A 371 -16.79 17.80 8.71
C ILE A 371 -16.70 16.32 8.30
N VAL A 372 -16.28 15.45 9.22
CA VAL A 372 -16.01 14.03 8.93
C VAL A 372 -17.30 13.24 8.75
N GLN A 373 -17.41 12.53 7.63
CA GLN A 373 -18.50 11.60 7.35
C GLN A 373 -18.00 10.16 7.34
N PRO A 374 -18.80 9.18 7.77
CA PRO A 374 -18.39 7.78 7.80
C PRO A 374 -18.18 7.22 6.38
N THR A 375 -16.95 6.86 6.03
CA THR A 375 -16.60 6.30 4.73
C THR A 375 -17.23 4.91 4.48
N THR A 376 -17.65 4.23 5.53
CA THR A 376 -18.27 2.90 5.44
C THR A 376 -19.73 2.92 4.97
N GLN A 377 -20.40 4.08 5.00
CA GLN A 377 -21.86 4.17 4.83
C GLN A 377 -22.31 3.74 3.43
N GLU A 378 -21.60 4.15 2.39
CA GLU A 378 -21.90 3.76 1.01
C GLU A 378 -21.74 2.24 0.81
N TRP A 379 -20.66 1.67 1.35
CA TRP A 379 -20.42 0.23 1.33
C TRP A 379 -21.56 -0.53 2.03
N LEU A 380 -21.97 -0.08 3.21
CA LEU A 380 -23.05 -0.71 3.98
C LEU A 380 -24.40 -0.63 3.25
N ARG A 381 -24.68 0.47 2.53
CA ARG A 381 -25.89 0.61 1.69
C ARG A 381 -25.86 -0.41 0.53
N THR A 382 -24.72 -0.53 -0.15
CA THR A 382 -24.55 -1.50 -1.23
C THR A 382 -24.70 -2.93 -0.72
N ALA A 383 -24.03 -3.27 0.37
CA ALA A 383 -24.12 -4.57 1.01
C ALA A 383 -25.55 -4.92 1.45
N ARG A 384 -26.29 -3.94 2.02
CA ARG A 384 -27.70 -4.09 2.37
C ARG A 384 -28.57 -4.45 1.16
N ASN A 385 -28.35 -3.77 0.06
CA ASN A 385 -29.13 -4.04 -1.16
C ASN A 385 -28.82 -5.44 -1.71
N LEU A 386 -27.56 -5.85 -1.69
CA LEU A 386 -27.17 -7.21 -2.11
C LEU A 386 -27.78 -8.28 -1.22
N VAL A 387 -27.69 -8.15 0.10
CA VAL A 387 -28.28 -9.11 1.05
C VAL A 387 -29.79 -9.19 0.85
N LYS A 388 -30.45 -8.07 0.56
CA LYS A 388 -31.91 -8.01 0.42
C LYS A 388 -32.45 -8.54 -0.91
N TYR A 389 -31.69 -8.39 -2.00
CA TYR A 389 -32.18 -8.63 -3.37
C TYR A 389 -31.42 -9.71 -4.15
N ALA A 390 -30.21 -10.13 -3.74
CA ALA A 390 -29.38 -11.09 -4.49
C ALA A 390 -29.72 -12.56 -4.23
N GLY A 391 -30.73 -12.86 -3.43
CA GLY A 391 -31.11 -14.23 -3.07
C GLY A 391 -30.29 -14.81 -1.90
N ASP A 392 -30.84 -15.80 -1.21
CA ASP A 392 -30.21 -16.45 -0.05
C ASP A 392 -29.26 -17.58 -0.51
N ASP A 393 -28.12 -17.20 -1.13
CA ASP A 393 -27.04 -18.16 -1.41
C ASP A 393 -26.13 -18.39 -0.19
N GLY A 394 -26.39 -17.68 0.90
CA GLY A 394 -25.62 -17.75 2.15
C GLY A 394 -24.23 -17.13 2.08
N SER A 395 -23.84 -16.48 0.98
CA SER A 395 -22.49 -15.93 0.78
C SER A 395 -22.16 -14.78 1.72
N TYR A 396 -23.15 -14.03 2.21
CA TYR A 396 -22.96 -12.81 3.02
C TYR A 396 -23.67 -12.87 4.38
N ARG A 397 -23.81 -14.08 4.98
CA ARG A 397 -24.48 -14.25 6.29
C ARG A 397 -23.87 -13.41 7.41
N ASP A 398 -22.55 -13.26 7.43
CA ASP A 398 -21.87 -12.45 8.45
C ASP A 398 -22.22 -10.95 8.30
N VAL A 399 -22.36 -10.47 7.05
CA VAL A 399 -22.80 -9.10 6.74
C VAL A 399 -24.25 -8.92 7.12
N GLU A 400 -25.13 -9.88 6.79
CA GLU A 400 -26.54 -9.85 7.18
C GLU A 400 -26.70 -9.78 8.70
N ALA A 401 -25.97 -10.61 9.43
CA ALA A 401 -25.98 -10.59 10.89
C ALA A 401 -25.52 -9.22 11.45
N TYR A 402 -24.49 -8.62 10.85
CA TYR A 402 -24.03 -7.28 11.22
C TYR A 402 -25.09 -6.21 10.94
N LEU A 403 -25.72 -6.24 9.77
CA LEU A 403 -26.75 -5.27 9.38
C LEU A 403 -27.99 -5.37 10.29
N LYS A 404 -28.39 -6.59 10.68
CA LYS A 404 -29.45 -6.82 11.69
C LYS A 404 -29.05 -6.25 13.06
N LYS A 405 -27.83 -6.54 13.53
CA LYS A 405 -27.31 -6.03 14.80
C LYS A 405 -27.31 -4.49 14.86
N THR A 406 -26.99 -3.85 13.73
CA THR A 406 -26.93 -2.37 13.62
C THR A 406 -28.24 -1.72 13.18
N LYS A 407 -29.35 -2.49 13.09
CA LYS A 407 -30.70 -2.02 12.70
C LYS A 407 -30.73 -1.33 11.33
N MET A 408 -29.91 -1.79 10.40
CA MET A 408 -29.91 -1.29 9.01
C MET A 408 -30.85 -2.09 8.10
N ILE A 409 -31.24 -3.28 8.53
CA ILE A 409 -32.29 -4.15 7.94
C ILE A 409 -33.16 -4.74 9.03
#